data_ec8c054aa263ac702da2f9acdc520dbf
#
_entry.id   ec8c054aa263ac702da2f9acdc520dbf
#
_cell.length_a   1.000
_cell.length_b   1.000
_cell.length_c   1.000
_cell.angle_alpha   90.00
_cell.angle_beta   90.00
_cell.angle_gamma   90.00
#
_symmetry.space_group_name_H-M   'P 1'
#
loop_
_entity.id
_entity.type
_entity.pdbx_description
1 polymer ?
#
loop_
_entity_poly.entity_id
_entity_poly.type
_entity_poly.pdbx_seq_one_letter_code
_entity_poly.pdbx_strand_id
1 'polypeptide(L)'
;MSLITYLIRTHVAPKAALALLAIEVFNLFNRGMPWRGELVWTVDWVGTALVLIGPVLAGAAAIDAGRLSRAGSEYLMPGGGLVSRAYVITWLAATVPAIAVHLVTVTVILLVSNSASQISPWPSAVAVLAQVCGIAFYAALGAVCGRLAGSIAGPPIAVLAGVVLFWQFGTSPGQFSFLMFGRATSSVLGLQYNTNYFLVQTLCLAVLILALMTLPVRVIAGVRRPPHTVTAVSIVAIVAALVLFPSTKAERFVPVTVAPTSCTGENPRVCVYPDHERFLDDAHRAAAQLRAAGAALGVEDLLPTELRERTPGAGPAPDARGRFQIPVESFSFHSPGLTMNDLATQMILPFHCPLLYGDRPPSMEFAEDLNRASYTLLKAGGATGDPMMPPESDMSKDELRETIESFRNCRFR
;
A
#
# COMPACT_ATOMS: atom_id res chain seq x y z
N MET A 1 -35.51 -21.50 -9.77
CA MET A 1 -34.51 -20.42 -9.80
C MET A 1 -33.69 -20.54 -8.54
N SER A 2 -32.34 -20.63 -8.65
CA SER A 2 -31.50 -20.72 -7.46
C SER A 2 -31.54 -19.41 -6.64
N LEU A 3 -31.31 -19.50 -5.31
CA LEU A 3 -31.22 -18.33 -4.43
C LEU A 3 -30.18 -17.31 -4.97
N ILE A 4 -29.05 -17.80 -5.45
CA ILE A 4 -27.99 -16.98 -6.03
C ILE A 4 -28.50 -16.17 -7.23
N THR A 5 -29.19 -16.82 -8.16
CA THR A 5 -29.77 -16.13 -9.34
C THR A 5 -30.80 -15.09 -8.94
N TYR A 6 -31.59 -15.36 -7.91
CA TYR A 6 -32.55 -14.40 -7.37
C TYR A 6 -31.84 -13.17 -6.79
N LEU A 7 -30.81 -13.39 -5.94
CA LEU A 7 -30.04 -12.29 -5.30
C LEU A 7 -29.35 -11.41 -6.35
N ILE A 8 -28.68 -12.00 -7.35
CA ILE A 8 -28.01 -11.25 -8.41
C ILE A 8 -29.01 -10.40 -9.23
N ARG A 9 -30.21 -10.92 -9.46
CA ARG A 9 -31.23 -10.19 -10.24
C ARG A 9 -31.89 -9.05 -9.47
N THR A 10 -32.12 -9.23 -8.18
CA THR A 10 -32.93 -8.33 -7.36
C THR A 10 -32.14 -7.31 -6.56
N HIS A 11 -30.89 -7.62 -6.18
CA HIS A 11 -30.05 -6.76 -5.37
C HIS A 11 -29.14 -5.88 -6.24
N VAL A 12 -28.84 -4.68 -5.74
CA VAL A 12 -27.94 -3.70 -6.38
C VAL A 12 -26.49 -4.02 -6.06
N ALA A 13 -26.20 -4.42 -4.82
CA ALA A 13 -24.85 -4.65 -4.35
C ALA A 13 -24.07 -5.73 -5.13
N PRO A 14 -24.65 -6.89 -5.52
CA PRO A 14 -23.95 -7.83 -6.41
C PRO A 14 -23.59 -7.25 -7.78
N LYS A 15 -24.43 -6.34 -8.31
CA LYS A 15 -24.16 -5.64 -9.59
C LYS A 15 -23.08 -4.59 -9.44
N ALA A 16 -22.97 -3.98 -8.25
CA ALA A 16 -21.89 -3.05 -7.92
C ALA A 16 -20.51 -3.73 -7.97
N ALA A 17 -20.42 -5.07 -7.91
CA ALA A 17 -19.16 -5.80 -8.01
C ALA A 17 -18.36 -5.43 -9.28
N LEU A 18 -19.03 -5.11 -10.40
CA LEU A 18 -18.37 -4.63 -11.62
C LEU A 18 -17.71 -3.26 -11.42
N ALA A 19 -18.39 -2.36 -10.70
CA ALA A 19 -17.83 -1.04 -10.38
C ALA A 19 -16.65 -1.20 -9.39
N LEU A 20 -16.75 -2.12 -8.43
CA LEU A 20 -15.66 -2.43 -7.50
C LEU A 20 -14.45 -3.01 -8.23
N LEU A 21 -14.66 -3.90 -9.21
CA LEU A 21 -13.58 -4.40 -10.07
C LEU A 21 -12.92 -3.26 -10.87
N ALA A 22 -13.71 -2.34 -11.42
CA ALA A 22 -13.15 -1.18 -12.12
C ALA A 22 -12.32 -0.28 -11.21
N ILE A 23 -12.72 -0.10 -9.94
CA ILE A 23 -11.95 0.64 -8.92
C ILE A 23 -10.64 -0.09 -8.62
N GLU A 24 -10.65 -1.41 -8.44
CA GLU A 24 -9.44 -2.22 -8.22
C GLU A 24 -8.46 -2.08 -9.39
N VAL A 25 -8.96 -2.25 -10.62
CA VAL A 25 -8.14 -2.12 -11.83
C VAL A 25 -7.56 -0.69 -11.92
N PHE A 26 -8.39 0.34 -11.72
CA PHE A 26 -7.92 1.73 -11.71
C PHE A 26 -6.81 1.94 -10.66
N ASN A 27 -7.00 1.43 -9.44
CA ASN A 27 -6.01 1.55 -8.37
C ASN A 27 -4.68 0.88 -8.74
N LEU A 28 -4.72 -0.26 -9.43
CA LEU A 28 -3.52 -0.99 -9.83
C LEU A 28 -2.65 -0.21 -10.83
N PHE A 29 -3.26 0.54 -11.74
CA PHE A 29 -2.55 1.27 -12.78
C PHE A 29 -2.34 2.75 -12.45
N ASN A 30 -2.99 3.25 -11.38
CA ASN A 30 -2.78 4.60 -10.91
C ASN A 30 -1.40 4.70 -10.23
N ARG A 31 -0.58 5.65 -10.63
CA ARG A 31 0.79 5.89 -10.13
C ARG A 31 1.83 4.81 -10.50
N GLY A 32 1.68 4.16 -11.63
CA GLY A 32 2.62 3.12 -12.07
C GLY A 32 2.27 1.72 -11.56
N MET A 33 3.25 0.85 -11.45
CA MET A 33 3.05 -0.54 -11.03
C MET A 33 4.00 -0.91 -9.87
N PRO A 34 3.92 -0.24 -8.71
CA PRO A 34 4.83 -0.48 -7.59
C PRO A 34 4.74 -1.92 -7.06
N TRP A 35 3.62 -2.59 -7.28
CA TRP A 35 3.37 -3.98 -6.93
C TRP A 35 4.25 -5.00 -7.69
N ARG A 36 5.02 -4.57 -8.69
CA ARG A 36 5.85 -5.49 -9.48
C ARG A 36 7.17 -5.81 -8.76
N GLY A 37 7.14 -6.66 -7.76
CA GLY A 37 8.36 -7.17 -7.11
C GLY A 37 8.23 -7.40 -5.62
N GLU A 38 7.67 -6.47 -4.85
CA GLU A 38 7.59 -6.57 -3.41
C GLU A 38 6.24 -7.14 -2.94
N LEU A 39 6.24 -8.29 -2.25
CA LEU A 39 5.04 -8.92 -1.71
C LEU A 39 4.25 -7.98 -0.79
N VAL A 40 4.93 -7.37 0.17
CA VAL A 40 4.30 -6.51 1.19
C VAL A 40 3.72 -5.26 0.54
N TRP A 41 4.47 -4.63 -0.36
CA TRP A 41 4.00 -3.44 -1.07
C TRP A 41 2.82 -3.74 -2.00
N THR A 42 2.84 -4.90 -2.66
CA THR A 42 1.73 -5.38 -3.50
C THR A 42 0.43 -5.47 -2.72
N VAL A 43 0.44 -6.14 -1.56
CA VAL A 43 -0.74 -6.29 -0.69
C VAL A 43 -1.19 -4.95 -0.14
N ASP A 44 -0.26 -4.07 0.21
CA ASP A 44 -0.55 -2.71 0.69
C ASP A 44 -1.21 -1.86 -0.39
N TRP A 45 -0.69 -1.95 -1.61
CA TRP A 45 -1.21 -1.20 -2.75
C TRP A 45 -2.63 -1.59 -3.11
N VAL A 46 -2.92 -2.91 -3.17
CA VAL A 46 -4.28 -3.39 -3.40
C VAL A 46 -5.22 -2.93 -2.27
N GLY A 47 -4.76 -2.99 -1.02
CA GLY A 47 -5.53 -2.51 0.13
C GLY A 47 -5.93 -1.04 0.05
N THR A 48 -5.18 -0.21 -0.68
CA THR A 48 -5.50 1.22 -0.89
C THR A 48 -6.83 1.41 -1.64
N ALA A 49 -7.24 0.47 -2.48
CA ALA A 49 -8.53 0.52 -3.19
C ALA A 49 -9.74 0.61 -2.25
N LEU A 50 -9.61 0.11 -1.00
CA LEU A 50 -10.70 0.13 -0.01
C LEU A 50 -11.16 1.55 0.36
N VAL A 51 -10.33 2.56 0.10
CA VAL A 51 -10.70 3.98 0.25
C VAL A 51 -11.94 4.34 -0.59
N LEU A 52 -12.00 3.80 -1.80
CA LEU A 52 -13.11 4.02 -2.73
C LEU A 52 -14.15 2.90 -2.66
N ILE A 53 -13.68 1.66 -2.58
CA ILE A 53 -14.56 0.47 -2.48
C ILE A 53 -15.48 0.57 -1.28
N GLY A 54 -14.97 0.98 -0.13
CA GLY A 54 -15.73 1.05 1.11
C GLY A 54 -16.99 1.91 0.99
N PRO A 55 -16.89 3.21 0.68
CA PRO A 55 -18.06 4.09 0.52
C PRO A 55 -19.02 3.62 -0.58
N VAL A 56 -18.52 3.16 -1.74
CA VAL A 56 -19.35 2.67 -2.85
C VAL A 56 -20.15 1.44 -2.43
N LEU A 57 -19.51 0.47 -1.77
CA LEU A 57 -20.15 -0.73 -1.26
C LEU A 57 -21.17 -0.40 -0.17
N ALA A 58 -20.86 0.54 0.75
CA ALA A 58 -21.79 1.00 1.77
C ALA A 58 -23.05 1.61 1.13
N GLY A 59 -22.90 2.44 0.10
CA GLY A 59 -24.03 2.99 -0.65
C GLY A 59 -24.91 1.91 -1.30
N ALA A 60 -24.29 0.93 -1.97
CA ALA A 60 -25.00 -0.18 -2.61
C ALA A 60 -25.75 -1.06 -1.59
N ALA A 61 -25.10 -1.41 -0.49
CA ALA A 61 -25.70 -2.18 0.60
C ALA A 61 -26.87 -1.42 1.26
N ALA A 62 -26.76 -0.09 1.36
CA ALA A 62 -27.83 0.75 1.90
C ALA A 62 -29.09 0.74 1.01
N ILE A 63 -28.95 0.72 -0.32
CA ILE A 63 -30.08 0.59 -1.24
C ILE A 63 -30.83 -0.71 -0.97
N ASP A 64 -30.11 -1.81 -0.89
CA ASP A 64 -30.72 -3.15 -0.73
C ASP A 64 -31.37 -3.32 0.65
N ALA A 65 -30.67 -2.89 1.72
CA ALA A 65 -31.22 -2.93 3.07
C ALA A 65 -32.41 -1.97 3.26
N GLY A 66 -32.38 -0.79 2.64
CA GLY A 66 -33.46 0.18 2.69
C GLY A 66 -34.74 -0.29 2.01
N ARG A 67 -34.64 -1.20 1.02
CA ARG A 67 -35.83 -1.82 0.39
C ARG A 67 -36.58 -2.74 1.37
N LEU A 68 -35.87 -3.36 2.32
CA LEU A 68 -36.47 -4.22 3.35
C LEU A 68 -37.17 -3.42 4.44
N SER A 69 -36.92 -2.13 4.57
CA SER A 69 -37.56 -1.25 5.54
C SER A 69 -38.89 -0.63 5.06
N ARG A 70 -39.34 -0.96 3.84
CA ARG A 70 -40.62 -0.46 3.31
C ARG A 70 -41.79 -1.15 3.97
N ALA A 71 -42.88 -0.40 4.17
CA ALA A 71 -44.15 -0.95 4.65
C ALA A 71 -44.61 -2.13 3.77
N GLY A 72 -44.96 -3.26 4.37
CA GLY A 72 -45.31 -4.49 3.64
C GLY A 72 -44.23 -5.56 3.56
N SER A 73 -42.92 -5.22 3.79
CA SER A 73 -41.85 -6.22 3.89
C SER A 73 -41.83 -6.94 5.26
N GLU A 74 -42.59 -6.45 6.20
CA GLU A 74 -42.72 -6.98 7.57
C GLU A 74 -43.09 -8.47 7.61
N TYR A 75 -43.90 -8.91 6.64
CA TYR A 75 -44.29 -10.33 6.49
C TYR A 75 -43.16 -11.26 6.09
N LEU A 76 -42.06 -10.72 5.58
CA LEU A 76 -40.87 -11.49 5.16
C LEU A 76 -39.85 -11.66 6.30
N MET A 77 -40.07 -11.04 7.45
CA MET A 77 -39.18 -11.12 8.60
C MET A 77 -39.72 -12.10 9.65
N PRO A 78 -39.22 -13.34 9.71
CA PRO A 78 -39.60 -14.25 10.76
C PRO A 78 -39.18 -13.66 12.12
N GLY A 79 -40.18 -13.46 13.01
CA GLY A 79 -39.93 -12.91 14.32
C GLY A 79 -39.10 -13.85 15.18
N GLY A 80 -38.22 -13.30 16.01
CA GLY A 80 -37.63 -13.98 17.15
C GLY A 80 -36.12 -14.13 17.24
N GLY A 81 -35.34 -13.70 16.26
CA GLY A 81 -33.90 -13.74 16.36
C GLY A 81 -33.26 -12.36 16.65
N LEU A 82 -32.02 -12.35 17.21
CA LEU A 82 -31.22 -11.14 17.43
C LEU A 82 -30.99 -10.36 16.14
N VAL A 83 -30.91 -11.07 15.01
CA VAL A 83 -30.71 -10.48 13.67
C VAL A 83 -31.69 -11.14 12.70
N SER A 84 -32.39 -10.34 11.90
CA SER A 84 -33.30 -10.85 10.86
C SER A 84 -32.52 -11.61 9.79
N ARG A 85 -32.99 -12.81 9.44
CA ARG A 85 -32.37 -13.61 8.35
C ARG A 85 -32.33 -12.85 7.03
N ALA A 86 -33.37 -12.08 6.70
CA ALA A 86 -33.36 -11.26 5.49
C ALA A 86 -32.26 -10.21 5.50
N TYR A 87 -31.98 -9.62 6.66
CA TYR A 87 -30.90 -8.65 6.83
C TYR A 87 -29.53 -9.30 6.65
N VAL A 88 -29.29 -10.46 7.24
CA VAL A 88 -28.04 -11.22 7.05
C VAL A 88 -27.85 -11.59 5.58
N ILE A 89 -28.89 -12.07 4.91
CA ILE A 89 -28.82 -12.43 3.49
C ILE A 89 -28.48 -11.20 2.64
N THR A 90 -29.10 -10.06 2.91
CA THR A 90 -28.78 -8.80 2.18
C THR A 90 -27.35 -8.35 2.40
N TRP A 91 -26.88 -8.41 3.65
CA TRP A 91 -25.48 -8.10 3.98
C TRP A 91 -24.52 -9.07 3.28
N LEU A 92 -24.77 -10.37 3.31
CA LEU A 92 -23.97 -11.37 2.61
C LEU A 92 -24.00 -11.17 1.10
N ALA A 93 -25.16 -10.81 0.53
CA ALA A 93 -25.29 -10.52 -0.89
C ALA A 93 -24.44 -9.32 -1.34
N ALA A 94 -24.16 -8.37 -0.45
CA ALA A 94 -23.25 -7.26 -0.70
C ALA A 94 -21.78 -7.67 -0.46
N THR A 95 -21.52 -8.37 0.63
CA THR A 95 -20.16 -8.67 1.12
C THR A 95 -19.46 -9.73 0.27
N VAL A 96 -20.15 -10.85 -0.05
CA VAL A 96 -19.49 -11.99 -0.73
C VAL A 96 -18.98 -11.64 -2.13
N PRO A 97 -19.75 -10.98 -3.02
CA PRO A 97 -19.21 -10.58 -4.32
C PRO A 97 -18.06 -9.57 -4.22
N ALA A 98 -18.13 -8.62 -3.29
CA ALA A 98 -17.07 -7.63 -3.07
C ALA A 98 -15.77 -8.29 -2.59
N ILE A 99 -15.86 -9.22 -1.63
CA ILE A 99 -14.71 -10.01 -1.17
C ILE A 99 -14.15 -10.87 -2.31
N ALA A 100 -15.01 -11.50 -3.11
CA ALA A 100 -14.58 -12.31 -4.24
C ALA A 100 -13.78 -11.47 -5.26
N VAL A 101 -14.27 -10.29 -5.62
CA VAL A 101 -13.54 -9.36 -6.50
C VAL A 101 -12.18 -9.01 -5.90
N HIS A 102 -12.14 -8.60 -4.64
CA HIS A 102 -10.90 -8.21 -3.97
C HIS A 102 -9.89 -9.37 -3.90
N LEU A 103 -10.32 -10.55 -3.46
CA LEU A 103 -9.43 -11.73 -3.38
C LEU A 103 -8.94 -12.20 -4.75
N VAL A 104 -9.78 -12.14 -5.79
CA VAL A 104 -9.35 -12.42 -7.17
C VAL A 104 -8.29 -11.42 -7.60
N THR A 105 -8.49 -10.12 -7.34
CA THR A 105 -7.50 -9.08 -7.66
C THR A 105 -6.18 -9.34 -6.93
N VAL A 106 -6.21 -9.56 -5.61
CA VAL A 106 -5.01 -9.90 -4.82
C VAL A 106 -4.30 -11.11 -5.40
N THR A 107 -5.04 -12.21 -5.69
CA THR A 107 -4.46 -13.44 -6.21
C THR A 107 -3.84 -13.24 -7.59
N VAL A 108 -4.54 -12.59 -8.51
CA VAL A 108 -4.03 -12.34 -9.87
C VAL A 108 -2.76 -11.49 -9.81
N ILE A 109 -2.75 -10.45 -9.00
CA ILE A 109 -1.57 -9.58 -8.90
C ILE A 109 -0.39 -10.29 -8.26
N LEU A 110 -0.60 -11.10 -7.22
CA LEU A 110 0.47 -11.89 -6.62
C LEU A 110 1.05 -12.93 -7.60
N LEU A 111 0.22 -13.53 -8.44
CA LEU A 111 0.67 -14.44 -9.50
C LEU A 111 1.46 -13.72 -10.60
N VAL A 112 1.05 -12.49 -10.95
CA VAL A 112 1.73 -11.68 -11.99
C VAL A 112 3.02 -11.09 -11.45
N SER A 113 3.07 -10.68 -10.20
CA SER A 113 4.27 -10.09 -9.58
C SER A 113 5.43 -11.09 -9.47
N ASN A 114 5.13 -12.39 -9.40
CA ASN A 114 6.11 -13.49 -9.33
C ASN A 114 7.30 -13.16 -8.40
N SER A 115 7.00 -12.62 -7.22
CA SER A 115 8.03 -12.17 -6.30
C SER A 115 8.66 -13.35 -5.55
N ALA A 116 9.97 -13.50 -5.69
CA ALA A 116 10.78 -14.43 -4.89
C ALA A 116 11.10 -13.83 -3.52
N SER A 117 10.08 -13.33 -2.80
CA SER A 117 10.29 -12.60 -1.56
C SER A 117 10.94 -13.45 -0.47
N GLN A 118 11.93 -12.88 0.21
CA GLN A 118 12.52 -13.46 1.44
C GLN A 118 11.60 -13.35 2.65
N ILE A 119 10.51 -12.58 2.54
CA ILE A 119 9.58 -12.29 3.63
C ILE A 119 8.52 -13.40 3.70
N SER A 120 8.22 -13.84 4.93
CA SER A 120 7.15 -14.81 5.13
C SER A 120 5.80 -14.28 4.59
N PRO A 121 5.02 -15.08 3.85
CA PRO A 121 3.71 -14.65 3.34
C PRO A 121 2.64 -14.56 4.43
N TRP A 122 2.85 -15.15 5.61
CA TRP A 122 1.86 -15.20 6.68
C TRP A 122 1.40 -13.82 7.16
N PRO A 123 2.30 -12.86 7.49
CA PRO A 123 1.88 -11.51 7.88
C PRO A 123 1.05 -10.80 6.80
N SER A 124 1.39 -11.02 5.53
CA SER A 124 0.61 -10.48 4.39
C SER A 124 -0.79 -11.11 4.30
N ALA A 125 -0.92 -12.41 4.56
CA ALA A 125 -2.23 -13.08 4.60
C ALA A 125 -3.11 -12.52 5.73
N VAL A 126 -2.55 -12.21 6.90
CA VAL A 126 -3.28 -11.57 8.00
C VAL A 126 -3.71 -10.14 7.63
N ALA A 127 -2.89 -9.40 6.89
CA ALA A 127 -3.26 -8.08 6.38
C ALA A 127 -4.41 -8.16 5.37
N VAL A 128 -4.41 -9.15 4.46
CA VAL A 128 -5.53 -9.42 3.54
C VAL A 128 -6.81 -9.78 4.31
N LEU A 129 -6.71 -10.56 5.39
CA LEU A 129 -7.86 -10.85 6.25
C LEU A 129 -8.45 -9.57 6.85
N ALA A 130 -7.63 -8.63 7.30
CA ALA A 130 -8.10 -7.32 7.77
C ALA A 130 -8.80 -6.53 6.66
N GLN A 131 -8.29 -6.57 5.42
CA GLN A 131 -8.94 -5.94 4.26
C GLN A 131 -10.33 -6.55 3.99
N VAL A 132 -10.43 -7.88 4.03
CA VAL A 132 -11.71 -8.61 3.90
C VAL A 132 -12.71 -8.20 4.99
N CYS A 133 -12.26 -8.09 6.24
CA CYS A 133 -13.09 -7.59 7.34
C CYS A 133 -13.50 -6.13 7.13
N GLY A 134 -12.62 -5.28 6.56
CA GLY A 134 -12.94 -3.91 6.17
C GLY A 134 -14.07 -3.83 5.14
N ILE A 135 -14.04 -4.66 4.10
CA ILE A 135 -15.12 -4.79 3.11
C ILE A 135 -16.43 -5.17 3.80
N ALA A 136 -16.41 -6.18 4.66
CA ALA A 136 -17.58 -6.64 5.40
C ALA A 136 -18.14 -5.56 6.35
N PHE A 137 -17.26 -4.76 6.97
CA PHE A 137 -17.62 -3.62 7.81
C PHE A 137 -18.35 -2.54 7.02
N TYR A 138 -17.84 -2.13 5.86
CA TYR A 138 -18.51 -1.12 5.03
C TYR A 138 -19.88 -1.60 4.53
N ALA A 139 -20.01 -2.87 4.17
CA ALA A 139 -21.31 -3.45 3.83
C ALA A 139 -22.29 -3.42 5.02
N ALA A 140 -21.83 -3.71 6.25
CA ALA A 140 -22.64 -3.64 7.46
C ALA A 140 -23.07 -2.20 7.80
N LEU A 141 -22.14 -1.24 7.66
CA LEU A 141 -22.42 0.19 7.83
C LEU A 141 -23.51 0.65 6.86
N GLY A 142 -23.37 0.29 5.58
CA GLY A 142 -24.37 0.60 4.56
C GLY A 142 -25.72 0.00 4.86
N ALA A 143 -25.74 -1.28 5.25
CA ALA A 143 -26.97 -1.97 5.60
C ALA A 143 -27.70 -1.30 6.78
N VAL A 144 -26.97 -0.83 7.81
CA VAL A 144 -27.54 -0.06 8.93
C VAL A 144 -28.11 1.28 8.46
N CYS A 145 -27.34 2.04 7.67
CA CYS A 145 -27.80 3.33 7.13
C CYS A 145 -29.07 3.17 6.28
N GLY A 146 -29.13 2.13 5.43
CA GLY A 146 -30.31 1.82 4.63
C GLY A 146 -31.53 1.49 5.47
N ARG A 147 -31.37 0.72 6.54
CA ARG A 147 -32.48 0.38 7.47
C ARG A 147 -32.98 1.58 8.26
N LEU A 148 -32.09 2.49 8.67
CA LEU A 148 -32.44 3.67 9.46
C LEU A 148 -33.09 4.76 8.62
N ALA A 149 -32.54 5.03 7.41
CA ALA A 149 -32.94 6.16 6.59
C ALA A 149 -33.70 5.76 5.31
N GLY A 150 -33.90 4.46 5.10
CA GLY A 150 -34.62 3.93 3.93
C GLY A 150 -33.79 3.93 2.64
N SER A 151 -34.41 3.51 1.53
CA SER A 151 -33.73 3.30 0.26
C SER A 151 -33.39 4.58 -0.53
N ILE A 152 -33.86 5.74 -0.12
CA ILE A 152 -33.60 7.03 -0.78
C ILE A 152 -32.52 7.80 -0.03
N ALA A 153 -32.70 8.03 1.28
CA ALA A 153 -31.74 8.80 2.09
C ALA A 153 -30.59 7.94 2.61
N GLY A 154 -30.78 6.63 2.79
CA GLY A 154 -29.78 5.70 3.30
C GLY A 154 -28.47 5.67 2.49
N PRO A 155 -28.51 5.54 1.16
CA PRO A 155 -27.32 5.47 0.32
C PRO A 155 -26.38 6.68 0.44
N PRO A 156 -26.84 7.93 0.26
CA PRO A 156 -25.96 9.10 0.41
C PRO A 156 -25.42 9.23 1.85
N ILE A 157 -26.22 8.89 2.86
CA ILE A 157 -25.75 8.88 4.26
C ILE A 157 -24.67 7.81 4.45
N ALA A 158 -24.82 6.62 3.88
CA ALA A 158 -23.84 5.54 3.99
C ALA A 158 -22.54 5.89 3.31
N VAL A 159 -22.57 6.47 2.11
CA VAL A 159 -21.39 6.95 1.38
C VAL A 159 -20.67 8.01 2.19
N LEU A 160 -21.39 9.03 2.65
CA LEU A 160 -20.82 10.12 3.46
C LEU A 160 -20.22 9.59 4.77
N ALA A 161 -20.94 8.72 5.48
CA ALA A 161 -20.43 8.09 6.70
C ALA A 161 -19.16 7.27 6.42
N GLY A 162 -19.12 6.52 5.31
CA GLY A 162 -17.94 5.77 4.89
C GLY A 162 -16.73 6.67 4.62
N VAL A 163 -16.93 7.78 3.91
CA VAL A 163 -15.88 8.78 3.64
C VAL A 163 -15.39 9.44 4.93
N VAL A 164 -16.30 9.89 5.79
CA VAL A 164 -15.96 10.55 7.05
C VAL A 164 -15.21 9.60 7.99
N LEU A 165 -15.69 8.35 8.12
CA LEU A 165 -15.00 7.34 8.92
C LEU A 165 -13.61 7.02 8.38
N PHE A 166 -13.48 6.89 7.05
CA PHE A 166 -12.16 6.71 6.46
C PHE A 166 -11.26 7.91 6.72
N TRP A 167 -11.74 9.14 6.53
CA TRP A 167 -10.98 10.34 6.83
C TRP A 167 -10.49 10.35 8.28
N GLN A 168 -11.37 10.07 9.24
CA GLN A 168 -11.04 10.10 10.66
C GLN A 168 -10.13 8.93 11.09
N PHE A 169 -10.37 7.73 10.58
CA PHE A 169 -9.74 6.49 11.07
C PHE A 169 -8.81 5.80 10.05
N GLY A 170 -8.67 6.34 8.86
CA GLY A 170 -7.80 5.81 7.81
C GLY A 170 -6.64 6.75 7.45
N THR A 171 -6.75 8.06 7.75
CA THR A 171 -5.71 9.04 7.39
C THR A 171 -4.96 9.61 8.59
N SER A 172 -5.55 9.55 9.79
CA SER A 172 -4.92 10.10 10.99
C SER A 172 -3.67 9.32 11.39
N PRO A 173 -2.51 9.97 11.54
CA PRO A 173 -1.32 9.28 11.97
C PRO A 173 -1.47 8.81 13.43
N GLY A 174 -1.27 7.54 13.66
CA GLY A 174 -0.80 6.98 14.92
C GLY A 174 -1.81 6.48 15.94
N GLN A 175 -3.04 6.94 16.06
CA GLN A 175 -3.88 6.51 17.17
C GLN A 175 -5.20 5.81 16.80
N PHE A 176 -5.76 6.03 15.61
CA PHE A 176 -7.07 5.54 15.22
C PHE A 176 -7.13 5.01 13.79
N SER A 177 -6.10 4.32 13.35
CA SER A 177 -5.97 3.92 11.93
C SER A 177 -6.60 2.55 11.60
N PHE A 178 -7.62 2.11 12.31
CA PHE A 178 -8.23 0.78 12.08
C PHE A 178 -8.93 0.63 10.71
N LEU A 179 -9.14 1.71 9.97
CA LEU A 179 -9.58 1.69 8.56
C LEU A 179 -8.44 1.93 7.56
N MET A 180 -7.19 1.91 8.01
CA MET A 180 -6.04 2.01 7.12
C MET A 180 -5.66 0.61 6.59
N PHE A 181 -5.93 0.35 5.31
CA PHE A 181 -5.63 -0.93 4.66
C PHE A 181 -4.44 -0.87 3.70
N GLY A 182 -4.14 0.31 3.15
CA GLY A 182 -3.00 0.57 2.29
C GLY A 182 -2.59 2.05 2.35
N ARG A 183 -1.28 2.36 2.35
CA ARG A 183 -0.77 3.73 2.40
C ARG A 183 0.67 3.88 1.89
N ALA A 184 1.40 2.79 1.70
CA ALA A 184 2.79 2.87 1.31
C ALA A 184 2.91 3.53 -0.08
N THR A 185 3.55 4.68 -0.13
CA THR A 185 3.79 5.45 -1.37
C THR A 185 5.19 5.21 -1.93
N SER A 186 6.00 4.43 -1.23
CA SER A 186 7.36 4.04 -1.59
C SER A 186 7.59 2.58 -1.25
N SER A 187 8.69 2.02 -1.70
CA SER A 187 9.13 0.68 -1.36
C SER A 187 9.11 0.43 0.14
N VAL A 188 8.61 -0.72 0.52
CA VAL A 188 8.60 -1.24 1.90
C VAL A 188 9.61 -2.39 2.08
N LEU A 189 10.58 -2.46 1.21
CA LEU A 189 11.66 -3.44 1.28
C LEU A 189 12.36 -3.40 2.64
N GLY A 190 12.56 -4.58 3.25
CA GLY A 190 13.09 -4.67 4.61
C GLY A 190 12.07 -4.45 5.72
N LEU A 191 10.80 -4.28 5.37
CA LEU A 191 9.68 -4.22 6.31
C LEU A 191 8.72 -5.39 6.06
N GLN A 192 8.11 -5.88 7.12
CA GLN A 192 6.98 -6.82 7.03
C GLN A 192 5.81 -6.29 7.82
N TYR A 193 4.62 -6.80 7.52
CA TYR A 193 3.44 -6.47 8.30
C TYR A 193 3.58 -6.94 9.76
N ASN A 194 3.16 -6.07 10.68
CA ASN A 194 3.03 -6.45 12.08
C ASN A 194 1.76 -7.28 12.27
N THR A 195 1.92 -8.58 12.42
CA THR A 195 0.81 -9.53 12.59
C THR A 195 -0.11 -9.15 13.74
N ASN A 196 0.43 -8.68 14.86
CA ASN A 196 -0.38 -8.28 16.01
C ASN A 196 -1.26 -7.07 15.69
N TYR A 197 -0.74 -6.07 14.98
CA TYR A 197 -1.53 -4.92 14.52
C TYR A 197 -2.73 -5.37 13.69
N PHE A 198 -2.51 -6.21 12.69
CA PHE A 198 -3.58 -6.66 11.78
C PHE A 198 -4.56 -7.64 12.44
N LEU A 199 -4.14 -8.46 13.39
CA LEU A 199 -5.04 -9.28 14.20
C LEU A 199 -5.96 -8.42 15.07
N VAL A 200 -5.41 -7.40 15.73
CA VAL A 200 -6.23 -6.45 16.52
C VAL A 200 -7.17 -5.67 15.63
N GLN A 201 -6.72 -5.22 14.45
CA GLN A 201 -7.56 -4.57 13.44
C GLN A 201 -8.71 -5.47 13.00
N THR A 202 -8.42 -6.72 12.67
CA THR A 202 -9.42 -7.73 12.29
C THR A 202 -10.44 -7.95 13.38
N LEU A 203 -9.99 -8.12 14.62
CA LEU A 203 -10.88 -8.30 15.78
C LEU A 203 -11.76 -7.08 16.02
N CYS A 204 -11.20 -5.88 15.96
CA CYS A 204 -11.93 -4.63 16.08
C CYS A 204 -13.04 -4.54 15.01
N LEU A 205 -12.71 -4.80 13.76
CA LEU A 205 -13.66 -4.77 12.65
C LEU A 205 -14.75 -5.85 12.82
N ALA A 206 -14.39 -7.05 13.25
CA ALA A 206 -15.36 -8.12 13.52
C ALA A 206 -16.35 -7.73 14.63
N VAL A 207 -15.87 -7.15 15.71
CA VAL A 207 -16.72 -6.63 16.80
C VAL A 207 -17.64 -5.52 16.31
N LEU A 208 -17.12 -4.59 15.50
CA LEU A 208 -17.92 -3.51 14.89
C LEU A 208 -19.00 -4.07 13.96
N ILE A 209 -18.68 -5.07 13.12
CA ILE A 209 -19.66 -5.73 12.25
C ILE A 209 -20.77 -6.35 13.09
N LEU A 210 -20.42 -7.14 14.10
CA LEU A 210 -21.39 -7.76 14.99
C LEU A 210 -22.26 -6.72 15.68
N ALA A 211 -21.67 -5.64 16.19
CA ALA A 211 -22.39 -4.54 16.82
C ALA A 211 -23.36 -3.86 15.84
N LEU A 212 -22.93 -3.53 14.62
CA LEU A 212 -23.76 -2.94 13.57
C LEU A 212 -24.91 -3.86 13.17
N MET A 213 -24.63 -5.17 13.02
CA MET A 213 -25.64 -6.15 12.62
C MET A 213 -26.71 -6.38 13.70
N THR A 214 -26.37 -6.19 14.97
CA THR A 214 -27.27 -6.37 16.12
C THR A 214 -27.95 -5.07 16.57
N LEU A 215 -27.53 -3.91 16.04
CA LEU A 215 -28.19 -2.63 16.36
C LEU A 215 -29.68 -2.70 16.09
N PRO A 216 -30.53 -2.35 17.09
CA PRO A 216 -31.96 -2.30 16.90
C PRO A 216 -32.34 -1.20 15.95
N VAL A 217 -32.91 -1.57 14.83
CA VAL A 217 -33.50 -0.62 13.90
C VAL A 217 -34.95 -0.46 14.24
N ARG A 218 -35.43 0.80 14.27
CA ARG A 218 -36.88 1.09 14.47
C ARG A 218 -37.66 0.22 13.52
N VAL A 219 -38.45 -0.63 14.08
CA VAL A 219 -39.48 -1.33 13.32
C VAL A 219 -40.71 -0.44 13.34
N ILE A 220 -41.20 -0.13 12.16
CA ILE A 220 -42.48 0.53 11.97
C ILE A 220 -43.52 -0.31 12.64
N ALA A 221 -44.36 0.34 13.45
CA ALA A 221 -45.48 -0.15 14.27
C ALA A 221 -45.73 -1.68 14.25
N GLY A 222 -45.42 -2.34 15.37
CA GLY A 222 -45.84 -3.72 15.63
C GLY A 222 -44.79 -4.75 15.95
N VAL A 223 -43.54 -4.54 15.65
CA VAL A 223 -42.47 -5.52 15.89
C VAL A 223 -41.78 -5.28 17.24
N ARG A 224 -41.53 -6.37 17.98
CA ARG A 224 -40.91 -6.35 19.30
C ARG A 224 -39.61 -5.60 19.29
N ARG A 225 -39.48 -4.57 20.12
CA ARG A 225 -38.21 -3.89 20.39
C ARG A 225 -37.20 -4.92 20.89
N PRO A 226 -35.98 -4.99 20.32
CA PRO A 226 -34.95 -5.80 20.93
C PRO A 226 -34.75 -5.34 22.39
N PRO A 227 -34.37 -6.24 23.29
CA PRO A 227 -34.18 -5.89 24.68
C PRO A 227 -33.11 -4.79 24.77
N HIS A 228 -33.31 -3.80 25.64
CA HIS A 228 -32.38 -2.68 25.86
C HIS A 228 -30.95 -3.16 26.13
N THR A 229 -30.77 -4.35 26.66
CA THR A 229 -29.51 -5.03 26.91
C THR A 229 -28.71 -5.27 25.62
N VAL A 230 -29.34 -5.66 24.51
CA VAL A 230 -28.65 -5.90 23.22
C VAL A 230 -28.11 -4.59 22.63
N THR A 231 -28.90 -3.52 22.71
CA THR A 231 -28.49 -2.18 22.30
C THR A 231 -27.30 -1.68 23.13
N ALA A 232 -27.39 -1.85 24.45
CA ALA A 232 -26.31 -1.44 25.36
C ALA A 232 -25.03 -2.23 25.09
N VAL A 233 -25.13 -3.54 24.91
CA VAL A 233 -23.96 -4.39 24.56
C VAL A 233 -23.34 -3.98 23.24
N SER A 234 -24.15 -3.70 22.19
CA SER A 234 -23.64 -3.25 20.90
C SER A 234 -22.91 -1.90 21.00
N ILE A 235 -23.47 -0.94 21.75
CA ILE A 235 -22.83 0.37 21.98
C ILE A 235 -21.53 0.19 22.77
N VAL A 236 -21.54 -0.60 23.84
CA VAL A 236 -20.32 -0.89 24.64
C VAL A 236 -19.26 -1.57 23.77
N ALA A 237 -19.64 -2.51 22.91
CA ALA A 237 -18.72 -3.18 22.00
C ALA A 237 -18.09 -2.20 20.99
N ILE A 238 -18.89 -1.27 20.44
CA ILE A 238 -18.37 -0.22 19.54
C ILE A 238 -17.39 0.69 20.28
N VAL A 239 -17.75 1.17 21.47
CA VAL A 239 -16.87 2.03 22.27
C VAL A 239 -15.60 1.29 22.66
N ALA A 240 -15.71 0.03 23.12
CA ALA A 240 -14.56 -0.80 23.48
C ALA A 240 -13.61 -1.00 22.29
N ALA A 241 -14.14 -1.31 21.09
CA ALA A 241 -13.34 -1.46 19.90
C ALA A 241 -12.60 -0.17 19.52
N LEU A 242 -13.28 0.97 19.62
CA LEU A 242 -12.70 2.29 19.33
C LEU A 242 -11.66 2.75 20.35
N VAL A 243 -11.73 2.26 21.59
CA VAL A 243 -10.76 2.59 22.66
C VAL A 243 -9.60 1.61 22.69
N LEU A 244 -9.84 0.31 22.50
CA LEU A 244 -8.82 -0.72 22.61
C LEU A 244 -7.83 -0.69 21.44
N PHE A 245 -8.29 -0.40 20.21
CA PHE A 245 -7.39 -0.37 19.05
C PHE A 245 -6.28 0.68 19.19
N PRO A 246 -6.57 1.94 19.59
CA PRO A 246 -5.52 2.94 19.79
C PRO A 246 -4.56 2.64 20.92
N SER A 247 -5.01 1.88 21.93
CA SER A 247 -4.16 1.55 23.09
C SER A 247 -2.99 0.63 22.74
N THR A 248 -3.05 -0.05 21.60
CA THR A 248 -2.00 -0.99 21.18
C THR A 248 -0.69 -0.31 20.80
N LYS A 249 -0.71 0.97 20.39
CA LYS A 249 0.46 1.74 19.88
C LYS A 249 1.32 0.96 18.89
N ALA A 250 0.78 -0.08 18.30
CA ALA A 250 1.52 -0.98 17.43
C ALA A 250 1.77 -0.31 16.08
N GLU A 251 2.99 -0.34 15.63
CA GLU A 251 3.35 0.07 14.28
C GLU A 251 2.80 -0.94 13.27
N ARG A 252 2.36 -0.43 12.11
CA ARG A 252 1.79 -1.24 11.04
C ARG A 252 2.81 -2.16 10.39
N PHE A 253 4.04 -1.69 10.28
CA PHE A 253 5.19 -2.42 9.76
C PHE A 253 6.25 -2.58 10.82
N VAL A 254 6.96 -3.69 10.76
CA VAL A 254 8.13 -3.96 11.60
C VAL A 254 9.32 -4.29 10.72
N PRO A 255 10.54 -3.87 11.10
CA PRO A 255 11.73 -4.19 10.33
C PRO A 255 11.98 -5.70 10.33
N VAL A 256 12.48 -6.19 9.20
CA VAL A 256 12.92 -7.58 9.03
C VAL A 256 14.30 -7.60 8.42
N THR A 257 15.12 -8.54 8.87
CA THR A 257 16.46 -8.71 8.29
C THR A 257 16.34 -9.41 6.94
N VAL A 258 16.66 -8.68 5.89
CA VAL A 258 16.77 -9.16 4.51
C VAL A 258 18.14 -8.79 3.97
N ALA A 259 18.64 -9.54 3.00
CA ALA A 259 19.94 -9.27 2.40
C ALA A 259 19.88 -9.34 0.87
N PRO A 260 20.63 -8.50 0.15
CA PRO A 260 20.72 -8.55 -1.30
C PRO A 260 21.59 -9.77 -1.68
N THR A 261 20.94 -10.91 -1.94
CA THR A 261 21.59 -12.20 -2.21
C THR A 261 21.65 -12.56 -3.69
N SER A 262 20.82 -11.95 -4.53
CA SER A 262 20.86 -12.14 -5.98
C SER A 262 21.95 -11.26 -6.57
N CYS A 263 23.07 -11.87 -6.98
CA CYS A 263 24.26 -11.15 -7.43
C CYS A 263 24.68 -11.59 -8.83
N THR A 264 25.24 -10.64 -9.62
CA THR A 264 25.86 -10.91 -10.93
C THR A 264 27.12 -10.08 -11.12
N GLY A 265 28.00 -10.53 -12.05
CA GLY A 265 29.25 -9.88 -12.38
C GLY A 265 30.35 -10.03 -11.33
N GLU A 266 31.56 -9.70 -11.72
CA GLU A 266 32.71 -9.66 -10.82
C GLU A 266 33.23 -8.22 -10.63
N ASN A 267 33.27 -7.43 -11.69
CA ASN A 267 33.70 -6.04 -11.65
C ASN A 267 32.97 -5.18 -12.70
N PRO A 268 31.91 -4.46 -12.33
CA PRO A 268 31.31 -4.39 -10.99
C PRO A 268 30.49 -5.64 -10.62
N ARG A 269 30.56 -6.03 -9.35
CA ARG A 269 29.61 -6.99 -8.79
C ARG A 269 28.35 -6.26 -8.31
N VAL A 270 27.21 -6.64 -8.83
CA VAL A 270 25.93 -6.02 -8.46
C VAL A 270 25.06 -7.04 -7.72
N CYS A 271 24.56 -6.66 -6.56
CA CYS A 271 23.68 -7.49 -5.73
C CYS A 271 22.38 -6.75 -5.42
N VAL A 272 21.25 -7.41 -5.71
CA VAL A 272 19.91 -6.92 -5.41
C VAL A 272 19.19 -7.87 -4.44
N TYR A 273 18.11 -7.39 -3.83
CA TYR A 273 17.22 -8.28 -3.10
C TYR A 273 16.49 -9.21 -4.08
N PRO A 274 16.15 -10.46 -3.67
CA PRO A 274 15.40 -11.39 -4.53
C PRO A 274 14.09 -10.83 -5.04
N ASP A 275 13.42 -9.99 -4.26
CA ASP A 275 12.21 -9.27 -4.67
C ASP A 275 12.44 -8.38 -5.91
N HIS A 276 13.68 -7.98 -6.15
CA HIS A 276 14.10 -7.08 -7.23
C HIS A 276 15.00 -7.74 -8.27
N GLU A 277 15.10 -9.07 -8.28
CA GLU A 277 16.00 -9.84 -9.18
C GLU A 277 15.82 -9.47 -10.66
N ARG A 278 14.60 -9.10 -11.07
CA ARG A 278 14.32 -8.65 -12.45
C ARG A 278 15.10 -7.41 -12.89
N PHE A 279 15.61 -6.60 -11.96
CA PHE A 279 16.43 -5.41 -12.25
C PHE A 279 17.91 -5.71 -12.25
N LEU A 280 18.33 -6.94 -11.93
CA LEU A 280 19.73 -7.30 -11.73
C LEU A 280 20.58 -7.07 -12.99
N ASP A 281 20.07 -7.53 -14.15
CA ASP A 281 20.79 -7.38 -15.42
C ASP A 281 20.88 -5.92 -15.88
N ASP A 282 19.82 -5.14 -15.66
CA ASP A 282 19.80 -3.72 -15.99
C ASP A 282 20.76 -2.96 -15.08
N ALA A 283 20.75 -3.23 -13.78
CA ALA A 283 21.66 -2.63 -12.80
C ALA A 283 23.13 -2.95 -13.13
N HIS A 284 23.41 -4.21 -13.47
CA HIS A 284 24.77 -4.62 -13.85
C HIS A 284 25.24 -3.92 -15.12
N ARG A 285 24.40 -3.88 -16.15
CA ARG A 285 24.70 -3.21 -17.42
C ARG A 285 24.97 -1.72 -17.21
N ALA A 286 24.09 -1.03 -16.49
CA ALA A 286 24.23 0.39 -16.17
C ALA A 286 25.52 0.67 -15.35
N ALA A 287 25.80 -0.15 -14.35
CA ALA A 287 27.01 -0.02 -13.53
C ALA A 287 28.28 -0.25 -14.34
N ALA A 288 28.30 -1.26 -15.22
CA ALA A 288 29.46 -1.53 -16.11
C ALA A 288 29.72 -0.35 -17.08
N GLN A 289 28.65 0.21 -17.65
CA GLN A 289 28.78 1.38 -18.55
C GLN A 289 29.33 2.61 -17.80
N LEU A 290 28.81 2.89 -16.58
CA LEU A 290 29.29 4.00 -15.75
C LEU A 290 30.75 3.81 -15.32
N ARG A 291 31.20 2.59 -15.02
CA ARG A 291 32.60 2.31 -14.73
C ARG A 291 33.49 2.51 -15.97
N ALA A 292 33.05 2.08 -17.15
CA ALA A 292 33.77 2.36 -18.40
C ALA A 292 33.89 3.87 -18.69
N ALA A 293 32.83 4.64 -18.41
CA ALA A 293 32.87 6.10 -18.46
C ALA A 293 33.89 6.68 -17.46
N GLY A 294 33.89 6.16 -16.24
CA GLY A 294 34.86 6.53 -15.20
C GLY A 294 36.32 6.24 -15.63
N ALA A 295 36.57 5.11 -16.29
CA ALA A 295 37.91 4.80 -16.86
C ALA A 295 38.34 5.82 -17.94
N ALA A 296 37.44 6.22 -18.84
CA ALA A 296 37.71 7.24 -19.84
C ALA A 296 37.98 8.63 -19.21
N LEU A 297 37.43 8.90 -18.05
CA LEU A 297 37.63 10.14 -17.28
C LEU A 297 38.79 10.04 -16.27
N GLY A 298 39.42 8.88 -16.09
CA GLY A 298 40.49 8.66 -15.12
C GLY A 298 40.07 8.58 -13.67
N VAL A 299 38.81 8.23 -13.38
CA VAL A 299 38.25 8.11 -12.04
C VAL A 299 37.71 6.71 -11.70
N GLU A 300 38.07 5.68 -12.50
CA GLU A 300 37.58 4.32 -12.28
C GLU A 300 37.92 3.76 -10.88
N ASP A 301 39.10 4.08 -10.37
CA ASP A 301 39.61 3.70 -9.06
C ASP A 301 38.77 4.30 -7.89
N LEU A 302 38.06 5.36 -8.19
CA LEU A 302 37.13 6.00 -7.23
C LEU A 302 35.71 5.44 -7.29
N LEU A 303 35.35 4.72 -8.35
CA LEU A 303 34.04 4.14 -8.47
C LEU A 303 33.95 2.76 -7.75
N PRO A 304 32.80 2.39 -7.16
CA PRO A 304 32.68 1.14 -6.46
C PRO A 304 32.82 -0.07 -7.41
N THR A 305 33.54 -1.09 -6.95
CA THR A 305 33.66 -2.39 -7.64
C THR A 305 32.53 -3.34 -7.24
N GLU A 306 31.85 -3.06 -6.16
CA GLU A 306 30.68 -3.80 -5.67
C GLU A 306 29.55 -2.81 -5.35
N LEU A 307 28.36 -3.07 -5.90
CA LEU A 307 27.14 -2.33 -5.68
C LEU A 307 26.13 -3.25 -4.99
N ARG A 308 25.61 -2.82 -3.86
CA ARG A 308 24.58 -3.57 -3.14
C ARG A 308 23.35 -2.71 -2.96
N GLU A 309 22.22 -3.28 -3.28
CA GLU A 309 20.95 -2.63 -3.00
C GLU A 309 20.76 -2.44 -1.49
N ARG A 310 20.15 -1.31 -1.11
CA ARG A 310 19.82 -0.98 0.27
C ARG A 310 18.31 -0.79 0.46
N THR A 311 17.84 -1.07 1.66
CA THR A 311 16.45 -0.80 2.03
C THR A 311 16.20 0.70 2.17
N PRO A 312 14.99 1.18 1.85
CA PRO A 312 14.58 2.55 2.13
C PRO A 312 14.72 2.86 3.63
N GLY A 313 15.19 4.06 3.94
CA GLY A 313 15.37 4.48 5.35
C GLY A 313 16.54 3.82 6.09
N ALA A 314 17.35 3.00 5.42
CA ALA A 314 18.57 2.48 6.04
C ALA A 314 19.51 3.63 6.42
N GLY A 315 20.08 3.57 7.62
CA GLY A 315 21.10 4.52 8.10
C GLY A 315 22.41 4.43 7.33
N PRO A 316 23.49 5.11 7.79
CA PRO A 316 24.78 5.08 7.15
C PRO A 316 25.25 3.65 6.89
N ALA A 317 25.80 3.39 5.72
CA ALA A 317 26.40 2.10 5.41
C ALA A 317 27.67 1.89 6.24
N PRO A 318 27.90 0.73 6.82
CA PRO A 318 29.07 0.49 7.67
C PRO A 318 30.39 0.39 6.87
N ASP A 319 30.29 0.29 5.55
CA ASP A 319 31.41 0.18 4.63
C ASP A 319 31.32 1.19 3.48
N ALA A 320 32.45 1.52 2.86
CA ALA A 320 32.52 2.40 1.71
C ALA A 320 32.09 1.74 0.39
N ARG A 321 31.51 0.54 0.43
CA ARG A 321 31.01 -0.14 -0.76
C ARG A 321 29.83 0.62 -1.35
N GLY A 322 29.75 0.61 -2.67
CA GLY A 322 28.67 1.23 -3.37
C GLY A 322 27.31 0.71 -2.92
N ARG A 323 26.41 1.61 -2.65
CA ARG A 323 25.03 1.31 -2.28
C ARG A 323 24.10 1.96 -3.28
N PHE A 324 22.98 1.33 -3.56
CA PHE A 324 21.97 1.92 -4.41
C PHE A 324 20.55 1.51 -3.98
N GLN A 325 19.61 2.29 -4.42
CA GLN A 325 18.17 1.99 -4.26
C GLN A 325 17.55 1.98 -5.66
N ILE A 326 16.61 1.07 -5.87
CA ILE A 326 15.83 1.08 -7.10
C ILE A 326 14.74 2.14 -6.93
N PRO A 327 14.73 3.18 -7.80
CA PRO A 327 13.73 4.24 -7.71
C PRO A 327 12.33 3.70 -8.06
N VAL A 328 11.31 4.35 -7.48
CA VAL A 328 9.90 3.95 -7.70
C VAL A 328 9.51 4.02 -9.18
N GLU A 329 10.09 4.96 -9.91
CA GLU A 329 9.89 5.18 -11.35
C GLU A 329 10.28 3.97 -12.19
N SER A 330 11.31 3.20 -11.76
CA SER A 330 11.75 1.97 -12.44
C SER A 330 10.68 0.87 -12.44
N PHE A 331 9.70 0.95 -11.56
CA PHE A 331 8.54 0.07 -11.52
C PHE A 331 7.41 0.52 -12.48
N SER A 332 7.58 1.66 -13.15
CA SER A 332 6.58 2.21 -14.06
C SER A 332 6.30 1.29 -15.24
N PHE A 333 5.06 1.36 -15.73
CA PHE A 333 4.67 0.67 -16.96
C PHE A 333 5.30 1.30 -18.21
N HIS A 334 5.50 2.61 -18.19
CA HIS A 334 5.97 3.38 -19.36
C HIS A 334 7.48 3.33 -19.53
N SER A 335 8.23 3.16 -18.45
CA SER A 335 9.71 3.07 -18.46
C SER A 335 10.16 1.99 -17.48
N PRO A 336 9.87 0.70 -17.78
CA PRO A 336 10.29 -0.37 -16.90
C PRO A 336 11.78 -0.58 -17.01
N GLY A 337 12.47 -0.68 -15.89
CA GLY A 337 13.89 -0.99 -15.84
C GLY A 337 14.72 0.07 -15.13
N LEU A 338 15.97 -0.29 -14.88
CA LEU A 338 16.95 0.58 -14.25
C LEU A 338 17.92 1.12 -15.30
N THR A 339 18.11 2.42 -15.31
CA THR A 339 18.95 3.11 -16.28
C THR A 339 20.28 3.59 -15.67
N MET A 340 21.21 4.04 -16.51
CA MET A 340 22.43 4.72 -16.03
C MET A 340 22.09 5.96 -15.20
N ASN A 341 21.03 6.71 -15.56
CA ASN A 341 20.61 7.90 -14.82
C ASN A 341 20.27 7.56 -13.37
N ASP A 342 19.60 6.44 -13.14
CA ASP A 342 19.19 6.00 -11.81
C ASP A 342 20.38 5.62 -10.93
N LEU A 343 21.47 5.14 -11.53
CA LEU A 343 22.66 4.67 -10.81
C LEU A 343 23.79 5.70 -10.72
N ALA A 344 23.92 6.63 -11.67
CA ALA A 344 25.06 7.53 -11.72
C ALA A 344 25.26 8.31 -10.43
N THR A 345 24.22 8.97 -9.97
CA THR A 345 24.23 9.70 -8.70
C THR A 345 24.53 8.79 -7.52
N GLN A 346 23.96 7.60 -7.51
CA GLN A 346 24.08 6.66 -6.40
C GLN A 346 25.47 5.99 -6.32
N MET A 347 26.19 5.86 -7.45
CA MET A 347 27.56 5.33 -7.47
C MET A 347 28.57 6.27 -6.83
N ILE A 348 28.32 7.58 -6.86
CA ILE A 348 29.20 8.60 -6.28
C ILE A 348 28.69 9.11 -4.92
N LEU A 349 27.41 8.91 -4.60
CA LEU A 349 26.82 9.34 -3.34
C LEU A 349 27.44 8.59 -2.14
N PRO A 350 27.99 9.31 -1.16
CA PRO A 350 28.72 8.69 -0.05
C PRO A 350 27.77 8.18 1.04
N PHE A 351 27.04 7.10 0.77
CA PHE A 351 26.07 6.50 1.71
C PHE A 351 26.67 6.06 3.07
N HIS A 352 27.98 6.05 3.20
CA HIS A 352 28.66 5.77 4.46
C HIS A 352 28.85 7.03 5.33
N CYS A 353 28.62 8.22 4.78
CA CYS A 353 28.83 9.47 5.50
C CYS A 353 27.66 9.81 6.41
N PRO A 354 27.86 9.92 7.74
CA PRO A 354 26.79 10.28 8.67
C PRO A 354 26.11 11.63 8.38
N LEU A 355 26.83 12.54 7.71
CA LEU A 355 26.32 13.88 7.35
C LEU A 355 25.06 13.82 6.47
N LEU A 356 24.88 12.75 5.67
CA LEU A 356 23.69 12.58 4.84
C LEU A 356 22.43 12.20 5.64
N TYR A 357 22.58 11.82 6.91
CA TYR A 357 21.51 11.31 7.75
C TYR A 357 21.22 12.20 8.96
N GLY A 358 21.89 13.36 9.02
CA GLY A 358 21.68 14.36 10.08
C GLY A 358 20.37 15.10 9.94
N ASP A 359 19.99 15.83 10.98
CA ASP A 359 18.76 16.67 10.99
C ASP A 359 18.82 17.84 9.99
N ARG A 360 19.98 18.15 9.47
CA ARG A 360 20.16 19.19 8.46
C ARG A 360 20.40 18.56 7.09
N PRO A 361 19.64 18.99 6.07
CA PRO A 361 19.90 18.54 4.70
C PRO A 361 21.30 18.99 4.29
N PRO A 362 21.96 18.23 3.38
CA PRO A 362 23.21 18.66 2.74
C PRO A 362 23.06 20.03 2.11
N SER A 363 24.17 20.75 1.99
CA SER A 363 24.17 22.09 1.41
C SER A 363 23.72 22.07 -0.07
N MET A 364 23.28 23.23 -0.57
CA MET A 364 22.99 23.41 -2.00
C MET A 364 24.23 23.14 -2.86
N GLU A 365 25.42 23.53 -2.38
CA GLU A 365 26.71 23.30 -3.05
C GLU A 365 26.98 21.80 -3.22
N PHE A 366 26.75 21.00 -2.16
CA PHE A 366 26.87 19.54 -2.27
C PHE A 366 25.92 18.97 -3.32
N ALA A 367 24.66 19.42 -3.36
CA ALA A 367 23.68 18.95 -4.31
C ALA A 367 24.07 19.32 -5.76
N GLU A 368 24.62 20.50 -5.97
CA GLU A 368 25.10 20.97 -7.26
C GLU A 368 26.32 20.18 -7.72
N ASP A 369 27.31 19.98 -6.87
CA ASP A 369 28.50 19.19 -7.17
C ASP A 369 28.16 17.73 -7.47
N LEU A 370 27.23 17.14 -6.73
CA LEU A 370 26.72 15.79 -6.96
C LEU A 370 26.04 15.68 -8.33
N ASN A 371 25.24 16.68 -8.70
CA ASN A 371 24.55 16.73 -9.98
C ASN A 371 25.55 16.89 -11.14
N ARG A 372 26.51 17.80 -11.03
CA ARG A 372 27.56 18.03 -12.04
C ARG A 372 28.41 16.79 -12.24
N ALA A 373 28.84 16.13 -11.16
CA ALA A 373 29.67 14.91 -11.22
C ALA A 373 28.88 13.75 -11.86
N SER A 374 27.63 13.57 -11.49
CA SER A 374 26.74 12.54 -12.07
C SER A 374 26.54 12.78 -13.57
N TYR A 375 26.25 14.00 -13.96
CA TYR A 375 26.02 14.39 -15.34
C TYR A 375 27.30 14.17 -16.20
N THR A 376 28.48 14.53 -15.69
CA THR A 376 29.76 14.33 -16.38
C THR A 376 29.98 12.83 -16.64
N LEU A 377 29.73 11.95 -15.68
CA LEU A 377 29.81 10.50 -15.86
C LEU A 377 28.80 9.99 -16.89
N LEU A 378 27.54 10.45 -16.82
CA LEU A 378 26.48 10.06 -17.76
C LEU A 378 26.82 10.43 -19.20
N LYS A 379 27.29 11.65 -19.41
CA LYS A 379 27.71 12.15 -20.73
C LYS A 379 28.84 11.31 -21.29
N ALA A 380 29.84 11.00 -20.48
CA ALA A 380 30.97 10.15 -20.91
C ALA A 380 30.50 8.71 -21.20
N GLY A 381 29.48 8.22 -20.54
CA GLY A 381 28.84 6.91 -20.78
C GLY A 381 27.92 6.89 -22.00
N GLY A 382 27.73 8.01 -22.69
CA GLY A 382 26.85 8.12 -23.86
C GLY A 382 25.35 8.12 -23.53
N ALA A 383 24.97 8.45 -22.29
CA ALA A 383 23.57 8.62 -21.94
C ALA A 383 22.99 9.85 -22.64
N THR A 384 21.87 9.65 -23.32
CA THR A 384 21.11 10.72 -24.00
C THR A 384 19.97 11.26 -23.13
N GLY A 385 19.96 10.93 -21.84
CA GLY A 385 18.92 11.34 -20.92
C GLY A 385 18.86 12.86 -20.78
N ASP A 386 17.64 13.38 -20.82
CA ASP A 386 17.37 14.79 -20.55
C ASP A 386 17.48 15.00 -19.03
N PRO A 387 18.54 15.64 -18.52
CA PRO A 387 18.66 15.90 -17.10
C PRO A 387 17.58 16.91 -16.72
N MET A 388 16.89 16.69 -15.62
CA MET A 388 15.87 17.62 -15.09
C MET A 388 16.42 19.05 -14.95
N MET A 389 17.74 19.18 -14.76
CA MET A 389 18.52 20.42 -14.84
C MET A 389 19.90 20.10 -15.43
N PRO A 390 20.16 20.39 -16.70
CA PRO A 390 21.51 20.30 -17.21
C PRO A 390 22.38 21.33 -16.46
N PRO A 391 23.52 20.91 -15.90
CA PRO A 391 24.43 21.86 -15.28
C PRO A 391 24.97 22.82 -16.34
N GLU A 392 25.29 24.05 -15.95
CA GLU A 392 25.83 25.08 -16.87
C GLU A 392 27.17 24.67 -17.50
N SER A 393 27.89 23.78 -16.86
CA SER A 393 29.20 23.29 -17.36
C SER A 393 29.53 21.87 -16.90
N ASP A 394 30.19 21.10 -17.75
CA ASP A 394 30.80 19.83 -17.38
C ASP A 394 31.98 20.05 -16.42
N MET A 395 32.23 19.09 -15.54
CA MET A 395 33.47 19.09 -14.75
C MET A 395 34.67 18.68 -15.59
N SER A 396 35.81 19.31 -15.36
CA SER A 396 37.10 18.80 -15.85
C SER A 396 37.44 17.48 -15.15
N LYS A 397 38.38 16.71 -15.70
CA LYS A 397 38.79 15.42 -15.10
C LYS A 397 39.35 15.60 -13.69
N ASP A 398 40.16 16.63 -13.47
CA ASP A 398 40.76 16.90 -12.16
C ASP A 398 39.72 17.34 -11.15
N GLU A 399 38.80 18.22 -11.54
CA GLU A 399 37.66 18.66 -10.70
C GLU A 399 36.75 17.49 -10.33
N LEU A 400 36.40 16.61 -11.30
CA LEU A 400 35.58 15.41 -11.03
C LEU A 400 36.27 14.49 -10.04
N ARG A 401 37.59 14.26 -10.19
CA ARG A 401 38.37 13.42 -9.26
C ARG A 401 38.33 14.01 -7.86
N GLU A 402 38.66 15.31 -7.72
CA GLU A 402 38.65 16.00 -6.43
C GLU A 402 37.29 15.94 -5.76
N THR A 403 36.22 16.17 -6.51
CA THR A 403 34.83 16.10 -6.02
C THR A 403 34.49 14.70 -5.51
N ILE A 404 34.73 13.63 -6.29
CA ILE A 404 34.45 12.27 -5.86
C ILE A 404 35.30 11.88 -4.64
N GLU A 405 36.60 12.29 -4.61
CA GLU A 405 37.44 12.05 -3.43
C GLU A 405 36.95 12.79 -2.18
N SER A 406 36.41 14.02 -2.32
CA SER A 406 35.80 14.75 -1.21
C SER A 406 34.58 14.02 -0.66
N PHE A 407 33.73 13.50 -1.55
CA PHE A 407 32.56 12.71 -1.15
C PHE A 407 32.95 11.42 -0.44
N ARG A 408 33.93 10.67 -0.97
CA ARG A 408 34.44 9.45 -0.33
C ARG A 408 35.03 9.70 1.06
N ASN A 409 35.62 10.86 1.29
CA ASN A 409 36.20 11.26 2.56
C ASN A 409 35.25 12.04 3.47
N CYS A 410 33.96 12.14 3.13
CA CYS A 410 32.93 12.90 3.87
C CYS A 410 33.34 14.37 4.11
N ARG A 411 34.03 15.00 3.13
CA ARG A 411 34.55 16.37 3.25
C ARG A 411 33.73 17.38 2.46
N PHE A 412 32.42 17.19 2.42
CA PHE A 412 31.47 18.15 1.83
C PHE A 412 30.75 18.92 2.95
N ARG A 413 30.31 20.12 2.67
CA ARG A 413 29.61 21.03 3.59
C ARG A 413 28.10 21.08 3.32
#